data_8ddd9615ef8f5f730ffb515102d7c0cc
#
_entry.id   8ddd9615ef8f5f730ffb515102d7c0cc
#
_cell.length_a   1.000
_cell.length_b   1.000
_cell.length_c   1.000
_cell.angle_alpha   90.00
_cell.angle_beta   90.00
_cell.angle_gamma   90.00
#
_symmetry.space_group_name_H-M   'P 1'
#
loop_
_entity.id
_entity.type
_entity.pdbx_description
1 polymer ?
#
loop_
_entity_poly.entity_id
_entity_poly.type
_entity_poly.pdbx_seq_one_letter_code
_entity_poly.pdbx_strand_id
1 'polypeptide(L)'
;GQPIPGVNVKVIGQDASTATDFDGKFILKSVLSLPVKIEISSLGFTTQILTVRSYNEKISVKLLDEETKLNEIVVSASRTPERVLESPVTIERMGIAEIKKTASPSFYDGLENLKEVQMNTSSMSFKSINTRGFASVANTRFMQLVDGMDNSSPLLNFVLGNLIGVSEIDVQSVELLPGASSALYGANAFNGILFMNSKSPFSSPGITGYAKFGQTTQKAAGTNDYVDYGVRMATVFSPKLAGKVNFTYMRGTEWH
;
A
#
# COMPACT_ATOMS: atom_id res chain seq x y z
N GLY A 1 6.73 -25.44 13.06
CA GLY A 1 6.17 -24.41 12.21
C GLY A 1 5.01 -24.98 11.39
N GLN A 2 4.07 -24.16 11.01
CA GLN A 2 3.01 -24.58 10.09
C GLN A 2 3.54 -24.55 8.65
N PRO A 3 3.11 -25.44 7.76
CA PRO A 3 3.48 -25.39 6.35
C PRO A 3 2.89 -24.11 5.70
N ILE A 4 3.65 -23.50 4.79
CA ILE A 4 3.24 -22.30 4.08
C ILE A 4 3.06 -22.68 2.60
N PRO A 5 1.84 -22.69 2.06
CA PRO A 5 1.59 -22.93 0.65
C PRO A 5 1.87 -21.68 -0.20
N GLY A 6 2.20 -21.90 -1.48
CA GLY A 6 2.39 -20.80 -2.45
C GLY A 6 3.67 -19.98 -2.28
N VAL A 7 4.64 -20.48 -1.50
CA VAL A 7 5.98 -19.86 -1.41
C VAL A 7 6.69 -20.02 -2.75
N ASN A 8 7.16 -18.94 -3.32
CA ASN A 8 7.91 -18.95 -4.56
C ASN A 8 9.36 -19.38 -4.32
N VAL A 9 9.83 -20.36 -5.08
CA VAL A 9 11.20 -20.87 -5.04
C VAL A 9 11.80 -20.75 -6.43
N LYS A 10 12.78 -19.87 -6.60
CA LYS A 10 13.40 -19.54 -7.87
C LYS A 10 14.89 -19.85 -7.85
N VAL A 11 15.42 -20.41 -8.94
CA VAL A 11 16.86 -20.60 -9.12
C VAL A 11 17.48 -19.33 -9.66
N ILE A 12 18.47 -18.77 -8.95
CA ILE A 12 19.15 -17.56 -9.38
C ILE A 12 20.08 -17.87 -10.56
N GLY A 13 19.88 -17.15 -11.67
CA GLY A 13 20.67 -17.30 -12.88
C GLY A 13 20.20 -18.44 -13.81
N GLN A 14 19.08 -19.07 -13.54
CA GLN A 14 18.43 -20.06 -14.39
C GLN A 14 16.92 -19.78 -14.47
N ASP A 15 16.30 -20.21 -15.57
CA ASP A 15 14.85 -20.09 -15.73
C ASP A 15 14.11 -21.31 -15.14
N ALA A 16 14.34 -21.54 -13.85
CA ALA A 16 13.72 -22.62 -13.11
C ALA A 16 13.08 -22.06 -11.83
N SER A 17 11.79 -22.26 -11.69
CA SER A 17 11.02 -21.85 -10.51
C SER A 17 9.92 -22.85 -10.20
N THR A 18 9.48 -22.86 -8.95
CA THR A 18 8.35 -23.67 -8.46
C THR A 18 7.69 -22.95 -7.27
N ALA A 19 6.52 -23.41 -6.86
CA ALA A 19 5.87 -22.97 -5.64
C ALA A 19 5.63 -24.14 -4.70
N THR A 20 5.53 -23.87 -3.40
CA THR A 20 5.18 -24.89 -2.41
C THR A 20 3.71 -25.30 -2.53
N ASP A 21 3.45 -26.60 -2.31
CA ASP A 21 2.11 -27.16 -2.19
C ASP A 21 1.45 -26.82 -0.83
N PHE A 22 0.25 -27.39 -0.58
CA PHE A 22 -0.50 -27.18 0.67
C PHE A 22 0.22 -27.70 1.91
N ASP A 23 1.14 -28.67 1.75
CA ASP A 23 1.98 -29.21 2.82
C ASP A 23 3.30 -28.42 2.98
N GLY A 24 3.48 -27.31 2.24
CA GLY A 24 4.71 -26.53 2.24
C GLY A 24 5.89 -27.21 1.55
N LYS A 25 5.64 -28.26 0.73
CA LYS A 25 6.68 -29.01 0.02
C LYS A 25 6.87 -28.47 -1.38
N PHE A 26 8.10 -28.52 -1.89
CA PHE A 26 8.41 -28.14 -3.27
C PHE A 26 9.40 -29.12 -3.91
N ILE A 27 9.36 -29.18 -5.21
CA ILE A 27 10.33 -29.93 -6.04
C ILE A 27 10.80 -29.01 -7.14
N LEU A 28 12.09 -28.72 -7.18
CA LEU A 28 12.73 -28.02 -8.29
C LEU A 28 13.12 -29.02 -9.38
N LYS A 29 12.53 -28.87 -10.55
CA LYS A 29 12.89 -29.65 -11.76
C LYS A 29 13.77 -28.78 -12.65
N SER A 30 14.60 -29.45 -13.48
CA SER A 30 15.42 -28.79 -14.52
C SER A 30 16.51 -27.83 -14.00
N VAL A 31 17.16 -28.19 -12.89
CA VAL A 31 18.38 -27.50 -12.45
C VAL A 31 19.55 -28.00 -13.31
N LEU A 32 20.16 -27.09 -14.07
CA LEU A 32 21.16 -27.42 -15.08
C LEU A 32 22.58 -27.67 -14.53
N SER A 33 22.92 -27.04 -13.41
CA SER A 33 24.24 -27.13 -12.81
C SER A 33 24.20 -26.89 -11.30
N LEU A 34 25.12 -27.52 -10.59
CA LEU A 34 25.35 -27.33 -9.16
C LEU A 34 26.81 -26.87 -8.92
N PRO A 35 27.10 -26.10 -7.88
CA PRO A 35 26.17 -25.54 -6.87
C PRO A 35 25.33 -24.40 -7.44
N VAL A 36 24.09 -24.26 -6.94
CA VAL A 36 23.17 -23.22 -7.38
C VAL A 36 22.58 -22.47 -6.16
N LYS A 37 22.31 -21.21 -6.33
CA LYS A 37 21.58 -20.41 -5.34
C LYS A 37 20.09 -20.43 -5.65
N ILE A 38 19.28 -20.72 -4.65
CA ILE A 38 17.84 -20.62 -4.73
C ILE A 38 17.36 -19.45 -3.86
N GLU A 39 16.43 -18.70 -4.40
CA GLU A 39 15.72 -17.63 -3.71
C GLU A 39 14.34 -18.15 -3.30
N ILE A 40 14.01 -18.02 -2.03
CA ILE A 40 12.75 -18.44 -1.45
C ILE A 40 12.06 -17.22 -0.91
N SER A 41 10.91 -16.87 -1.50
CA SER A 41 10.17 -15.66 -1.20
C SER A 41 8.67 -15.91 -1.03
N SER A 42 8.06 -15.24 -0.09
CA SER A 42 6.61 -15.24 0.14
C SER A 42 6.18 -13.90 0.70
N LEU A 43 4.94 -13.51 0.42
CA LEU A 43 4.40 -12.24 0.90
C LEU A 43 4.29 -12.27 2.43
N GLY A 44 4.88 -11.28 3.08
CA GLY A 44 4.90 -11.16 4.55
C GLY A 44 6.03 -11.93 5.24
N PHE A 45 6.97 -12.50 4.47
CA PHE A 45 8.14 -13.21 5.00
C PHE A 45 9.43 -12.67 4.40
N THR A 46 10.48 -12.67 5.20
CA THR A 46 11.82 -12.29 4.76
C THR A 46 12.33 -13.25 3.70
N THR A 47 12.71 -12.74 2.53
CA THR A 47 13.31 -13.53 1.45
C THR A 47 14.61 -14.19 1.89
N GLN A 48 14.76 -15.49 1.65
CA GLN A 48 15.97 -16.25 1.98
C GLN A 48 16.66 -16.75 0.73
N ILE A 49 17.99 -16.70 0.74
CA ILE A 49 18.84 -17.25 -0.33
C ILE A 49 19.68 -18.38 0.24
N LEU A 50 19.54 -19.57 -0.35
CA LEU A 50 20.27 -20.76 0.04
C LEU A 50 21.10 -21.29 -1.11
N THR A 51 22.23 -21.93 -0.79
CA THR A 51 23.06 -22.59 -1.77
C THR A 51 22.84 -24.10 -1.70
N VAL A 52 22.38 -24.68 -2.81
CA VAL A 52 22.16 -26.10 -2.99
C VAL A 52 23.39 -26.71 -3.66
N ARG A 53 23.92 -27.77 -3.07
CA ARG A 53 25.18 -28.39 -3.54
C ARG A 53 24.99 -29.79 -4.13
N SER A 54 23.85 -30.42 -3.87
CA SER A 54 23.56 -31.80 -4.34
C SER A 54 22.12 -31.90 -4.84
N TYR A 55 21.88 -32.73 -5.87
CA TYR A 55 20.55 -32.98 -6.45
C TYR A 55 19.56 -33.67 -5.48
N ASN A 56 20.08 -34.40 -4.49
CA ASN A 56 19.25 -35.13 -3.52
C ASN A 56 19.24 -34.46 -2.14
N GLU A 57 19.65 -33.19 -2.04
CA GLU A 57 19.66 -32.46 -0.81
C GLU A 57 18.22 -32.13 -0.35
N LYS A 58 17.88 -32.59 0.85
CA LYS A 58 16.62 -32.23 1.50
C LYS A 58 16.79 -30.85 2.17
N ILE A 59 16.11 -29.86 1.62
CA ILE A 59 16.16 -28.49 2.13
C ILE A 59 14.94 -28.25 3.00
N SER A 60 15.18 -27.86 4.24
CA SER A 60 14.13 -27.37 5.14
C SER A 60 14.40 -25.92 5.47
N VAL A 61 13.43 -25.06 5.18
CA VAL A 61 13.54 -23.60 5.39
C VAL A 61 12.46 -23.15 6.32
N LYS A 62 12.86 -22.41 7.36
CA LYS A 62 11.94 -21.69 8.22
C LYS A 62 11.91 -20.24 7.77
N LEU A 63 10.84 -19.83 7.11
CA LEU A 63 10.63 -18.42 6.80
C LEU A 63 10.36 -17.64 8.09
N LEU A 64 10.99 -16.50 8.21
CA LEU A 64 10.76 -15.57 9.31
C LEU A 64 9.77 -14.54 8.84
N ASP A 65 8.82 -14.21 9.71
CA ASP A 65 7.91 -13.10 9.46
C ASP A 65 8.73 -11.85 9.18
N GLU A 66 8.34 -11.11 8.15
CA GLU A 66 8.97 -9.84 7.87
C GLU A 66 8.58 -8.89 9.00
N GLU A 67 9.50 -8.63 9.93
CA GLU A 67 9.36 -7.60 10.97
C GLU A 67 9.44 -6.20 10.34
N THR A 68 8.50 -5.91 9.45
CA THR A 68 8.58 -4.78 8.53
C THR A 68 8.28 -3.46 9.23
N LYS A 69 7.52 -3.47 10.34
CA LYS A 69 7.07 -2.22 10.96
C LYS A 69 8.16 -1.41 11.67
N LEU A 70 9.17 -2.07 12.23
CA LEU A 70 10.19 -1.40 13.04
C LEU A 70 11.39 -0.85 12.24
N ASN A 71 11.68 -1.44 11.08
CA ASN A 71 12.74 -0.99 10.17
C ASN A 71 12.20 -0.22 8.95
N GLU A 72 10.92 0.11 8.96
CA GLU A 72 10.27 0.80 7.86
C GLU A 72 10.76 2.25 7.76
N ILE A 73 11.13 2.66 6.56
CA ILE A 73 11.61 4.02 6.28
C ILE A 73 10.40 4.90 6.00
N VAL A 74 10.34 6.03 6.68
CA VAL A 74 9.34 7.09 6.49
C VAL A 74 10.02 8.41 6.11
N VAL A 75 9.31 9.28 5.47
CA VAL A 75 9.81 10.59 5.02
C VAL A 75 9.04 11.75 5.68
N SER A 76 7.91 11.43 6.31
CA SER A 76 6.94 12.41 6.79
C SER A 76 7.43 13.30 7.93
N ALA A 77 8.28 12.79 8.84
CA ALA A 77 8.65 13.55 10.04
C ALA A 77 9.73 14.61 9.80
N SER A 78 10.74 14.30 8.98
CA SER A 78 11.93 15.15 8.82
C SER A 78 12.18 15.59 7.38
N ARG A 79 11.32 15.19 6.43
CA ARG A 79 11.51 15.32 4.97
C ARG A 79 12.73 14.57 4.42
N THR A 80 13.39 13.79 5.26
CA THR A 80 14.47 12.89 4.90
C THR A 80 14.09 11.47 5.26
N PRO A 81 14.52 10.45 4.49
CA PRO A 81 14.26 9.07 4.83
C PRO A 81 14.86 8.71 6.19
N GLU A 82 14.05 8.29 7.13
CA GLU A 82 14.45 7.84 8.46
C GLU A 82 13.64 6.61 8.87
N ARG A 83 14.12 5.88 9.88
CA ARG A 83 13.35 4.76 10.42
C ARG A 83 12.23 5.28 11.33
N VAL A 84 11.09 4.60 11.32
CA VAL A 84 9.94 4.96 12.19
C VAL A 84 10.35 5.10 13.65
N LEU A 85 11.23 4.20 14.14
CA LEU A 85 11.72 4.22 15.52
C LEU A 85 12.68 5.37 15.84
N GLU A 86 13.32 5.96 14.84
CA GLU A 86 14.26 7.07 14.98
C GLU A 86 13.54 8.42 14.90
N SER A 87 12.28 8.40 14.44
CA SER A 87 11.48 9.61 14.32
C SER A 87 11.14 10.20 15.69
N PRO A 88 11.35 11.52 15.90
CA PRO A 88 10.99 12.19 17.15
C PRO A 88 9.48 12.38 17.34
N VAL A 89 8.69 12.05 16.33
CA VAL A 89 7.22 12.21 16.33
C VAL A 89 6.55 10.88 16.03
N THR A 90 5.33 10.72 16.54
CA THR A 90 4.51 9.55 16.23
C THR A 90 4.11 9.56 14.76
N ILE A 91 4.43 8.51 14.04
CA ILE A 91 4.02 8.28 12.66
C ILE A 91 3.23 6.98 12.62
N GLU A 92 2.02 7.05 12.08
CA GLU A 92 1.25 5.85 11.74
C GLU A 92 1.42 5.59 10.24
N ARG A 93 1.57 4.33 9.87
CA ARG A 93 1.79 3.96 8.47
C ARG A 93 0.91 2.79 8.06
N MET A 94 0.44 2.85 6.83
CA MET A 94 -0.28 1.76 6.16
C MET A 94 0.44 1.42 4.85
N GLY A 95 1.01 0.23 4.79
CA GLY A 95 1.71 -0.28 3.62
C GLY A 95 0.79 -0.98 2.63
N ILE A 96 1.35 -1.44 1.50
CA ILE A 96 0.60 -2.13 0.43
C ILE A 96 -0.21 -3.33 0.94
N ALA A 97 0.35 -4.11 1.87
CA ALA A 97 -0.32 -5.30 2.40
C ALA A 97 -1.57 -4.94 3.22
N GLU A 98 -1.52 -3.87 4.00
CA GLU A 98 -2.63 -3.36 4.80
C GLU A 98 -3.69 -2.72 3.92
N ILE A 99 -3.28 -1.95 2.91
CA ILE A 99 -4.16 -1.37 1.88
C ILE A 99 -4.97 -2.46 1.19
N LYS A 100 -4.32 -3.54 0.75
CA LYS A 100 -4.98 -4.66 0.08
C LYS A 100 -5.90 -5.48 0.99
N LYS A 101 -5.67 -5.47 2.30
CA LYS A 101 -6.51 -6.16 3.29
C LYS A 101 -7.74 -5.36 3.70
N THR A 102 -7.83 -4.10 3.33
CA THR A 102 -8.98 -3.25 3.65
C THR A 102 -10.23 -3.82 2.97
N ALA A 103 -11.14 -4.33 3.77
CA ALA A 103 -12.42 -4.92 3.31
C ALA A 103 -13.47 -3.82 3.07
N SER A 104 -13.13 -2.84 2.22
CA SER A 104 -13.99 -1.71 1.89
C SER A 104 -13.89 -1.38 0.40
N PRO A 105 -14.87 -0.69 -0.18
CA PRO A 105 -14.80 -0.17 -1.54
C PRO A 105 -13.53 0.66 -1.80
N SER A 106 -13.07 1.43 -0.81
CA SER A 106 -11.87 2.25 -0.92
C SER A 106 -10.86 1.92 0.18
N PHE A 107 -9.57 1.85 -0.16
CA PHE A 107 -8.48 1.71 0.82
C PHE A 107 -8.46 2.87 1.83
N TYR A 108 -9.01 4.02 1.43
CA TYR A 108 -9.06 5.21 2.28
C TYR A 108 -9.88 4.98 3.57
N ASP A 109 -10.82 4.04 3.54
CA ASP A 109 -11.59 3.62 4.71
C ASP A 109 -10.71 2.89 5.74
N GLY A 110 -9.66 2.24 5.27
CA GLY A 110 -8.67 1.59 6.14
C GLY A 110 -7.91 2.55 7.04
N LEU A 111 -7.89 3.85 6.71
CA LEU A 111 -7.25 4.87 7.53
C LEU A 111 -7.92 5.06 8.90
N GLU A 112 -9.20 4.70 9.02
CA GLU A 112 -9.91 4.72 10.31
C GLU A 112 -9.33 3.73 11.33
N ASN A 113 -8.59 2.72 10.87
CA ASN A 113 -7.90 1.77 11.74
C ASN A 113 -6.56 2.31 12.30
N LEU A 114 -6.08 3.44 11.79
CA LEU A 114 -4.89 4.10 12.34
C LEU A 114 -5.24 4.78 13.67
N LYS A 115 -4.25 4.84 14.56
CA LYS A 115 -4.46 5.46 15.87
C LYS A 115 -4.78 6.95 15.74
N GLU A 116 -5.62 7.44 16.64
CA GLU A 116 -6.01 8.85 16.74
C GLU A 116 -6.78 9.39 15.51
N VAL A 117 -7.17 8.54 14.56
CA VAL A 117 -7.95 8.92 13.37
C VAL A 117 -9.43 8.85 13.65
N GLN A 118 -10.13 9.89 13.25
CA GLN A 118 -11.59 9.95 13.16
C GLN A 118 -11.97 10.32 11.73
N MET A 119 -12.88 9.57 11.14
CA MET A 119 -13.33 9.83 9.78
C MET A 119 -14.79 10.23 9.76
N ASN A 120 -15.08 11.35 9.10
CA ASN A 120 -16.44 11.77 8.78
C ASN A 120 -16.72 11.40 7.32
N THR A 121 -17.69 10.52 7.12
CA THR A 121 -18.11 10.07 5.78
C THR A 121 -19.33 10.86 5.33
N SER A 122 -19.16 11.71 4.32
CA SER A 122 -20.24 12.47 3.70
C SER A 122 -20.77 11.78 2.44
N SER A 123 -19.93 10.98 1.77
CA SER A 123 -20.29 10.16 0.62
C SER A 123 -19.30 8.98 0.47
N MET A 124 -19.52 8.10 -0.50
CA MET A 124 -18.60 6.97 -0.79
C MET A 124 -17.18 7.44 -1.08
N SER A 125 -17.02 8.58 -1.75
CA SER A 125 -15.71 9.13 -2.15
C SER A 125 -15.30 10.37 -1.36
N PHE A 126 -16.26 11.06 -0.72
CA PHE A 126 -15.97 12.26 0.07
C PHE A 126 -15.94 11.93 1.56
N LYS A 127 -14.74 11.90 2.11
CA LYS A 127 -14.45 11.62 3.51
C LYS A 127 -13.48 12.64 4.07
N SER A 128 -13.71 13.08 5.29
CA SER A 128 -12.84 14.03 5.99
C SER A 128 -12.13 13.32 7.13
N ILE A 129 -10.82 13.45 7.17
CA ILE A 129 -9.99 12.94 8.25
C ILE A 129 -9.78 14.01 9.31
N ASN A 130 -9.88 13.58 10.56
CA ASN A 130 -9.53 14.37 11.72
C ASN A 130 -8.65 13.55 12.64
N THR A 131 -7.72 14.19 13.31
CA THR A 131 -6.90 13.55 14.32
C THR A 131 -7.12 14.17 15.69
N ARG A 132 -6.94 13.39 16.76
CA ARG A 132 -6.99 13.87 18.16
C ARG A 132 -8.28 14.57 18.57
N GLY A 133 -9.42 14.15 18.01
CA GLY A 133 -10.73 14.64 18.43
C GLY A 133 -11.16 15.98 17.85
N PHE A 134 -10.44 16.57 16.90
CA PHE A 134 -10.86 17.77 16.18
C PHE A 134 -11.83 17.41 15.03
N ALA A 135 -13.01 16.96 15.37
CA ALA A 135 -14.01 16.55 14.38
C ALA A 135 -14.61 17.75 13.64
N SER A 136 -14.46 17.76 12.32
CA SER A 136 -15.04 18.77 11.41
C SER A 136 -15.27 18.14 10.05
N VAL A 137 -16.40 18.45 9.41
CA VAL A 137 -16.74 17.96 8.07
C VAL A 137 -15.79 18.54 7.02
N ALA A 138 -15.43 19.81 7.15
CA ALA A 138 -14.48 20.50 6.28
C ALA A 138 -13.25 20.89 7.09
N ASN A 139 -12.28 19.98 7.21
CA ASN A 139 -11.10 20.19 8.01
C ASN A 139 -10.03 20.99 7.25
N THR A 140 -10.07 22.31 7.32
CA THR A 140 -9.08 23.20 6.71
C THR A 140 -7.72 23.20 7.41
N ARG A 141 -7.57 22.44 8.49
CA ARG A 141 -6.34 22.33 9.30
C ARG A 141 -5.65 20.99 9.16
N PHE A 142 -6.14 20.17 8.26
CA PHE A 142 -5.58 18.87 7.90
C PHE A 142 -5.05 18.95 6.48
N MET A 143 -3.83 18.49 6.27
CA MET A 143 -3.18 18.53 4.97
C MET A 143 -3.07 17.11 4.40
N GLN A 144 -3.26 16.96 3.10
CA GLN A 144 -3.02 15.72 2.38
C GLN A 144 -2.02 15.99 1.26
N LEU A 145 -0.91 15.27 1.29
CA LEU A 145 0.14 15.39 0.29
C LEU A 145 0.20 14.11 -0.56
N VAL A 146 0.21 14.27 -1.86
CA VAL A 146 0.41 13.21 -2.83
C VAL A 146 1.78 13.41 -3.49
N ASP A 147 2.71 12.49 -3.25
CA ASP A 147 4.11 12.61 -3.71
C ASP A 147 4.73 13.98 -3.39
N GLY A 148 4.37 14.53 -2.23
CA GLY A 148 4.84 15.83 -1.74
C GLY A 148 4.04 17.06 -2.24
N MET A 149 3.05 16.88 -3.10
CA MET A 149 2.17 17.95 -3.57
C MET A 149 0.90 18.04 -2.73
N ASP A 150 0.50 19.26 -2.35
CA ASP A 150 -0.75 19.49 -1.64
C ASP A 150 -1.96 19.13 -2.53
N ASN A 151 -2.79 18.24 -1.99
CA ASN A 151 -3.99 17.72 -2.65
C ASN A 151 -5.29 18.36 -2.14
N SER A 152 -5.20 19.48 -1.45
CA SER A 152 -6.37 20.23 -0.99
C SER A 152 -7.06 20.91 -2.16
N SER A 153 -8.38 21.07 -2.07
CA SER A 153 -9.13 21.84 -3.06
C SER A 153 -8.68 23.31 -3.05
N PRO A 154 -8.21 23.87 -4.17
CA PRO A 154 -7.68 25.23 -4.22
C PRO A 154 -8.71 26.30 -3.80
N LEU A 155 -9.99 26.06 -4.05
CA LEU A 155 -11.07 27.01 -3.73
C LEU A 155 -11.56 26.88 -2.28
N LEU A 156 -11.60 25.66 -1.77
CA LEU A 156 -12.22 25.34 -0.49
C LEU A 156 -11.18 25.19 0.64
N ASN A 157 -9.92 25.06 0.29
CA ASN A 157 -8.79 24.91 1.20
C ASN A 157 -8.97 23.78 2.24
N PHE A 158 -9.60 22.67 1.81
CA PHE A 158 -9.68 21.44 2.61
C PHE A 158 -9.59 20.20 1.71
N VAL A 159 -9.28 19.07 2.34
CA VAL A 159 -9.09 17.80 1.67
C VAL A 159 -10.46 17.18 1.33
N LEU A 160 -10.63 16.78 0.08
CA LEU A 160 -11.84 16.11 -0.41
C LEU A 160 -11.79 14.58 -0.27
N GLY A 161 -11.12 14.07 0.76
CA GLY A 161 -10.87 12.64 0.92
C GLY A 161 -10.01 12.08 -0.20
N ASN A 162 -10.40 10.97 -0.77
CA ASN A 162 -9.68 10.37 -1.90
C ASN A 162 -10.31 10.67 -3.27
N LEU A 163 -11.20 11.66 -3.34
CA LEU A 163 -11.85 12.03 -4.61
C LEU A 163 -10.84 12.45 -5.69
N ILE A 164 -9.77 13.13 -5.27
CA ILE A 164 -8.69 13.61 -6.16
C ILE A 164 -7.34 12.94 -5.77
N GLY A 165 -7.38 11.89 -4.97
CA GLY A 165 -6.18 11.24 -4.44
C GLY A 165 -5.50 10.27 -5.39
N VAL A 166 -4.59 9.49 -4.84
CA VAL A 166 -3.89 8.42 -5.57
C VAL A 166 -4.84 7.25 -5.76
N SER A 167 -4.87 6.70 -6.96
CA SER A 167 -5.56 5.43 -7.22
C SER A 167 -4.99 4.32 -6.34
N GLU A 168 -5.86 3.48 -5.76
CA GLU A 168 -5.47 2.35 -4.91
C GLU A 168 -4.40 1.45 -5.54
N ILE A 169 -4.50 1.25 -6.85
CA ILE A 169 -3.54 0.41 -7.60
C ILE A 169 -2.13 1.01 -7.64
N ASP A 170 -2.00 2.32 -7.49
CA ASP A 170 -0.72 3.04 -7.55
C ASP A 170 -0.20 3.48 -6.17
N VAL A 171 -0.95 3.25 -5.09
CA VAL A 171 -0.48 3.56 -3.73
C VAL A 171 0.64 2.60 -3.33
N GLN A 172 1.77 3.16 -2.88
CA GLN A 172 2.89 2.43 -2.28
C GLN A 172 2.75 2.36 -0.77
N SER A 173 2.49 3.50 -0.15
CA SER A 173 2.30 3.63 1.30
C SER A 173 1.50 4.89 1.61
N VAL A 174 0.87 4.86 2.77
CA VAL A 174 0.24 6.03 3.37
C VAL A 174 0.85 6.24 4.74
N GLU A 175 1.30 7.45 5.03
CA GLU A 175 1.89 7.85 6.30
C GLU A 175 1.04 8.96 6.91
N LEU A 176 0.68 8.80 8.16
CA LEU A 176 -0.07 9.81 8.92
C LEU A 176 0.81 10.36 10.03
N LEU A 177 0.95 11.66 10.03
CA LEU A 177 1.58 12.43 11.09
C LEU A 177 0.46 13.16 11.86
N PRO A 178 -0.01 12.63 12.99
CA PRO A 178 -1.12 13.23 13.73
C PRO A 178 -0.70 14.45 14.51
N GLY A 179 -1.57 15.45 14.60
CA GLY A 179 -1.35 16.68 15.39
C GLY A 179 -0.60 17.76 14.65
N ALA A 180 0.00 18.69 15.40
CA ALA A 180 0.59 19.91 14.85
C ALA A 180 1.97 19.67 14.23
N SER A 181 2.08 19.88 12.93
CA SER A 181 3.32 19.78 12.15
C SER A 181 3.59 21.03 11.30
N SER A 182 2.97 22.13 11.68
CA SER A 182 3.04 23.42 10.95
C SER A 182 4.45 24.00 10.82
N ALA A 183 5.36 23.65 11.73
CA ALA A 183 6.75 24.09 11.67
C ALA A 183 7.48 23.56 10.42
N LEU A 184 7.10 22.37 9.92
CA LEU A 184 7.72 21.74 8.76
C LEU A 184 6.92 21.91 7.47
N TYR A 185 5.59 22.00 7.59
CA TYR A 185 4.68 21.91 6.44
C TYR A 185 3.73 23.09 6.27
N GLY A 186 3.80 24.08 7.16
CA GLY A 186 3.02 25.32 7.06
C GLY A 186 1.71 25.30 7.85
N ALA A 187 0.95 26.39 7.75
CA ALA A 187 -0.18 26.71 8.62
C ALA A 187 -1.34 25.70 8.59
N ASN A 188 -1.56 25.04 7.45
CA ASN A 188 -2.66 24.06 7.31
C ASN A 188 -2.34 22.70 7.95
N ALA A 189 -1.11 22.47 8.39
CA ALA A 189 -0.67 21.23 9.03
C ALA A 189 -0.85 21.28 10.57
N PHE A 190 -1.96 21.77 11.06
CA PHE A 190 -2.23 21.90 12.49
C PHE A 190 -2.90 20.66 13.09
N ASN A 191 -3.79 20.02 12.35
CA ASN A 191 -4.54 18.85 12.81
C ASN A 191 -3.99 17.54 12.27
N GLY A 192 -2.86 17.54 11.58
CA GLY A 192 -2.20 16.39 11.01
C GLY A 192 -1.96 16.49 9.52
N ILE A 193 -1.14 15.57 9.04
CA ILE A 193 -0.78 15.45 7.63
C ILE A 193 -0.87 14.01 7.20
N LEU A 194 -1.53 13.76 6.08
CA LEU A 194 -1.55 12.48 5.39
C LEU A 194 -0.63 12.55 4.18
N PHE A 195 0.37 11.69 4.13
CA PHE A 195 1.23 11.51 2.98
C PHE A 195 0.80 10.27 2.22
N MET A 196 0.51 10.42 0.95
CA MET A 196 0.26 9.32 0.04
C MET A 196 1.43 9.21 -0.93
N ASN A 197 2.17 8.14 -0.81
CA ASN A 197 3.30 7.87 -1.68
C ASN A 197 2.86 6.92 -2.79
N SER A 198 3.08 7.30 -4.04
CA SER A 198 2.76 6.47 -5.19
C SER A 198 3.89 5.51 -5.55
N LYS A 199 3.56 4.41 -6.23
CA LYS A 199 4.56 3.44 -6.70
C LYS A 199 5.48 4.06 -7.74
N SER A 200 6.79 3.95 -7.52
CA SER A 200 7.76 4.38 -8.50
C SER A 200 7.71 3.50 -9.76
N PRO A 201 7.74 4.07 -10.97
CA PRO A 201 7.82 3.29 -12.19
C PRO A 201 9.14 2.52 -12.35
N PHE A 202 10.20 2.96 -11.66
CA PHE A 202 11.49 2.25 -11.67
C PHE A 202 11.46 0.96 -10.86
N SER A 203 10.82 0.96 -9.69
CA SER A 203 10.75 -0.21 -8.80
C SER A 203 9.57 -1.12 -9.07
N SER A 204 8.54 -0.60 -9.74
CA SER A 204 7.30 -1.32 -10.02
C SER A 204 6.86 -1.12 -11.48
N PRO A 205 7.67 -1.57 -12.46
CA PRO A 205 7.28 -1.56 -13.86
C PRO A 205 6.21 -2.62 -14.16
N GLY A 206 5.57 -2.51 -15.32
CA GLY A 206 4.59 -3.48 -15.81
C GLY A 206 3.16 -2.96 -15.81
N ILE A 207 2.22 -3.87 -16.08
CA ILE A 207 0.80 -3.59 -16.15
C ILE A 207 0.10 -4.28 -14.98
N THR A 208 -0.73 -3.55 -14.28
CA THR A 208 -1.55 -4.06 -13.17
C THR A 208 -2.97 -3.58 -13.35
N GLY A 209 -3.96 -4.42 -13.03
CA GLY A 209 -5.37 -4.04 -13.09
C GLY A 209 -6.16 -4.64 -11.94
N TYR A 210 -7.31 -4.06 -11.65
CA TYR A 210 -8.32 -4.60 -10.75
C TYR A 210 -9.71 -4.32 -11.28
N ALA A 211 -10.67 -5.14 -10.83
CA ALA A 211 -12.08 -4.89 -10.99
C ALA A 211 -12.80 -5.32 -9.72
N LYS A 212 -13.63 -4.43 -9.17
CA LYS A 212 -14.47 -4.66 -8.00
C LYS A 212 -15.92 -4.51 -8.41
N PHE A 213 -16.75 -5.46 -8.01
CA PHE A 213 -18.19 -5.45 -8.19
C PHE A 213 -18.85 -5.64 -6.83
N GLY A 214 -19.91 -4.91 -6.59
CA GLY A 214 -20.63 -4.98 -5.33
C GLY A 214 -22.00 -4.34 -5.42
N GLN A 215 -22.69 -4.32 -4.30
CA GLN A 215 -23.98 -3.67 -4.15
C GLN A 215 -24.00 -2.85 -2.87
N THR A 216 -24.56 -1.67 -2.94
CA THR A 216 -24.92 -0.87 -1.78
C THR A 216 -26.36 -1.18 -1.42
N THR A 217 -26.62 -1.57 -0.17
CA THR A 217 -27.97 -1.89 0.30
C THR A 217 -28.32 -1.01 1.49
N GLN A 218 -29.38 -0.27 1.35
CA GLN A 218 -29.93 0.57 2.42
C GLN A 218 -31.46 0.54 2.42
N LYS A 219 -32.07 0.62 3.60
CA LYS A 219 -33.54 0.62 3.73
C LYS A 219 -34.20 1.80 2.98
N ALA A 220 -33.56 2.97 2.96
CA ALA A 220 -34.09 4.18 2.32
C ALA A 220 -33.84 4.24 0.82
N ALA A 221 -32.69 3.72 0.34
CA ALA A 221 -32.24 3.84 -1.05
C ALA A 221 -32.35 2.53 -1.85
N GLY A 222 -32.78 1.43 -1.22
CA GLY A 222 -32.83 0.10 -1.85
C GLY A 222 -31.44 -0.48 -2.10
N THR A 223 -31.35 -1.36 -3.10
CA THR A 223 -30.12 -2.01 -3.52
C THR A 223 -29.66 -1.41 -4.85
N ASN A 224 -28.42 -0.94 -4.90
CA ASN A 224 -27.82 -0.33 -6.06
C ASN A 224 -26.48 -0.97 -6.41
N ASP A 225 -26.17 -1.07 -7.68
CA ASP A 225 -24.92 -1.66 -8.14
C ASP A 225 -23.74 -0.70 -7.95
N TYR A 226 -22.60 -1.30 -7.58
CA TYR A 226 -21.30 -0.64 -7.47
C TYR A 226 -20.30 -1.31 -8.40
N VAL A 227 -19.57 -0.51 -9.14
CA VAL A 227 -18.51 -0.96 -10.05
C VAL A 227 -17.29 -0.04 -9.87
N ASP A 228 -16.13 -0.65 -9.69
CA ASP A 228 -14.84 0.07 -9.64
C ASP A 228 -13.77 -0.76 -10.35
N TYR A 229 -13.10 -0.17 -11.31
CA TYR A 229 -12.01 -0.81 -12.01
C TYR A 229 -10.89 0.18 -12.30
N GLY A 230 -9.67 -0.35 -12.36
CA GLY A 230 -8.51 0.46 -12.65
C GLY A 230 -7.42 -0.32 -13.36
N VAL A 231 -6.61 0.41 -14.11
CA VAL A 231 -5.43 -0.09 -14.79
C VAL A 231 -4.27 0.87 -14.54
N ARG A 232 -3.13 0.32 -14.19
CA ARG A 232 -1.86 1.02 -14.06
C ARG A 232 -0.87 0.42 -15.06
N MET A 233 -0.23 1.28 -15.83
CA MET A 233 0.87 0.93 -16.73
C MET A 233 2.10 1.72 -16.33
N ALA A 234 3.24 1.07 -16.19
CA ALA A 234 4.50 1.71 -15.89
C ALA A 234 5.64 1.07 -16.70
N THR A 235 6.53 1.88 -17.21
CA THR A 235 7.66 1.42 -18.01
C THR A 235 8.92 2.23 -17.72
N VAL A 236 10.06 1.56 -17.80
CA VAL A 236 11.38 2.17 -17.68
C VAL A 236 11.97 2.29 -19.08
N PHE A 237 12.18 3.51 -19.54
CA PHE A 237 12.77 3.78 -20.86
C PHE A 237 14.31 3.81 -20.80
N SER A 238 14.87 4.26 -19.68
CA SER A 238 16.30 4.29 -19.43
C SER A 238 16.57 4.31 -17.90
N PRO A 239 17.81 4.14 -17.45
CA PRO A 239 18.15 4.26 -16.03
C PRO A 239 17.78 5.61 -15.39
N LYS A 240 17.51 6.64 -16.18
CA LYS A 240 17.15 7.99 -15.73
C LYS A 240 15.74 8.43 -16.13
N LEU A 241 15.04 7.63 -16.96
CA LEU A 241 13.73 7.99 -17.48
C LEU A 241 12.75 6.82 -17.36
N ALA A 242 11.69 7.02 -16.63
CA ALA A 242 10.57 6.09 -16.53
C ALA A 242 9.25 6.87 -16.51
N GLY A 243 8.17 6.22 -16.91
CA GLY A 243 6.85 6.82 -16.91
C GLY A 243 5.80 5.86 -16.39
N LYS A 244 4.70 6.41 -15.87
CA LYS A 244 3.51 5.65 -15.48
C LYS A 244 2.25 6.40 -15.86
N VAL A 245 1.20 5.63 -16.13
CA VAL A 245 -0.16 6.13 -16.39
C VAL A 245 -1.13 5.27 -15.60
N ASN A 246 -2.09 5.92 -14.95
CA ASN A 246 -3.17 5.28 -14.23
C ASN A 246 -4.50 5.73 -14.81
N PHE A 247 -5.41 4.79 -14.95
CA PHE A 247 -6.80 5.03 -15.27
C PHE A 247 -7.69 4.30 -14.27
N THR A 248 -8.64 5.01 -13.67
CA THR A 248 -9.63 4.42 -12.77
C THR A 248 -11.00 4.96 -13.10
N TYR A 249 -12.01 4.10 -12.95
CA TYR A 249 -13.40 4.45 -13.10
C TYR A 249 -14.22 3.79 -12.01
N MET A 250 -14.98 4.60 -11.30
CA MET A 250 -15.90 4.16 -10.26
C MET A 250 -17.31 4.67 -10.55
N ARG A 251 -18.29 3.80 -10.36
CA ARG A 251 -19.71 4.15 -10.39
C ARG A 251 -20.41 3.46 -9.24
N GLY A 252 -21.10 4.23 -8.45
CA GLY A 252 -21.97 3.75 -7.38
C GLY A 252 -23.12 4.73 -7.17
N THR A 253 -24.25 4.22 -6.70
CA THR A 253 -25.39 5.05 -6.29
C THR A 253 -25.39 5.13 -4.78
N GLU A 254 -25.37 6.33 -4.29
CA GLU A 254 -25.45 6.62 -2.87
C GLU A 254 -26.92 6.73 -2.41
N TRP A 255 -27.07 6.81 -1.08
CA TRP A 255 -28.36 7.13 -0.49
C TRP A 255 -28.75 8.60 -0.75
N HIS A 256 -30.00 8.83 -0.93
CA HIS A 256 -30.61 10.16 -1.04
C HIS A 256 -31.23 10.57 0.27
#